data_11073137a5f5445e56195232df1c79a3
#
_entry.id   11073137a5f5445e56195232df1c79a3
#
_cell.length_a   1.000
_cell.length_b   1.000
_cell.length_c   1.000
_cell.angle_alpha   90.00
_cell.angle_beta   90.00
_cell.angle_gamma   90.00
#
_symmetry.space_group_name_H-M   'P 1'
#
loop_
_entity.id
_entity.type
_entity.pdbx_description
1 polymer ?
#
loop_
_entity_poly.entity_id
_entity_poly.type
_entity_poly.pdbx_seq_one_letter_code
_entity_poly.pdbx_strand_id
1 'polypeptide(L)'
;MFVFTKKGVLSPLQSISLLAIFFTSMGVATVSPAMAKLAAQFPSNNYALISTLPTLFIVPTTLWAGAVAGKKIRYRTISLVGILLFLIGGIAPFFLTESFTVLLVCRAVFGIGVGLRASLGNALVMQYYTGKEQADMLGYGNLISNFGGVHLQMVAGSLAEYGWNYTFLAHLLGLFSLLLLVFQPEPEESCCAPTVTAEVPNGYRHSLLKSAGFDHRGRIATALTAFLLFLQQLVSYPILMNISLLFEHRHAGGATVAATALSLYSASGCLIGFFFGKIFYKLKRLTLVFGYFIAAAGAGILGFAKQTEILMIGSAIMGMTSVLLITSAYAILGMYISPNQSSLAIAIATGVSNLGGFASAYYLNMLGIITGEKLFTPIYVLMGVYTLLATAFMVYDPLRKNS
;
A
#
# COMPACT_ATOMS: atom_id res chain seq x y z
N MET A 1 17.82 23.34 -2.03
CA MET A 1 18.01 23.64 -3.46
C MET A 1 18.21 22.29 -4.16
N PHE A 2 17.16 21.78 -4.81
CA PHE A 2 17.21 20.47 -5.45
C PHE A 2 17.93 20.61 -6.80
N VAL A 3 19.10 19.99 -6.92
CA VAL A 3 19.86 19.93 -8.17
C VAL A 3 19.51 18.62 -8.86
N PHE A 4 18.80 18.73 -9.98
CA PHE A 4 18.40 17.58 -10.81
C PHE A 4 19.24 17.58 -12.09
N THR A 5 20.01 16.53 -12.32
CA THR A 5 20.73 16.21 -13.55
C THR A 5 20.66 14.70 -13.79
N LYS A 6 20.36 14.14 -14.90
CA LYS A 6 20.50 14.16 -16.32
C LYS A 6 20.02 12.86 -16.98
N LYS A 7 18.93 12.85 -17.64
CA LYS A 7 18.65 12.20 -18.94
C LYS A 7 17.43 12.93 -19.53
N GLY A 8 17.64 14.09 -20.19
CA GLY A 8 16.58 15.04 -20.50
C GLY A 8 16.23 15.86 -19.25
N VAL A 9 16.64 17.12 -19.25
CA VAL A 9 16.43 18.02 -18.11
C VAL A 9 14.93 18.24 -17.92
N LEU A 10 14.32 17.54 -16.96
CA LEU A 10 12.96 17.87 -16.55
C LEU A 10 12.97 19.25 -15.88
N SER A 11 11.98 20.08 -16.25
CA SER A 11 11.76 21.32 -15.51
C SER A 11 11.38 21.03 -14.06
N PRO A 12 11.62 21.95 -13.10
CA PRO A 12 11.20 21.75 -11.71
C PRO A 12 9.72 21.41 -11.57
N LEU A 13 8.86 22.03 -12.39
CA LEU A 13 7.42 21.77 -12.41
C LEU A 13 7.10 20.35 -12.86
N GLN A 14 7.82 19.82 -13.85
CA GLN A 14 7.66 18.44 -14.30
C GLN A 14 8.11 17.43 -13.25
N SER A 15 9.20 17.70 -12.54
CA SER A 15 9.66 16.85 -11.43
C SER A 15 8.66 16.82 -10.27
N ILE A 16 8.08 17.97 -9.92
CA ILE A 16 7.03 18.08 -8.90
C ILE A 16 5.77 17.35 -9.37
N SER A 17 5.38 17.50 -10.64
CA SER A 17 4.24 16.80 -11.22
C SER A 17 4.40 15.27 -11.14
N LEU A 18 5.60 14.76 -11.43
CA LEU A 18 5.90 13.34 -11.31
C LEU A 18 5.75 12.85 -9.86
N LEU A 19 6.20 13.63 -8.90
CA LEU A 19 6.04 13.32 -7.48
C LEU A 19 4.59 13.42 -7.00
N ALA A 20 3.74 14.25 -7.63
CA ALA A 20 2.34 14.39 -7.28
C ALA A 20 1.51 13.11 -7.52
N ILE A 21 2.00 12.17 -8.36
CA ILE A 21 1.39 10.84 -8.53
C ILE A 21 1.34 10.08 -7.20
N PHE A 22 2.38 10.24 -6.38
CA PHE A 22 2.53 9.51 -5.13
C PHE A 22 1.66 10.06 -3.99
N PHE A 23 1.27 11.34 -4.04
CA PHE A 23 0.56 12.01 -2.95
C PHE A 23 -0.73 11.30 -2.53
N THR A 24 -1.49 10.76 -3.48
CA THR A 24 -2.77 10.10 -3.22
C THR A 24 -2.68 8.57 -3.11
N SER A 25 -1.48 8.00 -3.09
CA SER A 25 -1.26 6.54 -3.08
C SER A 25 -1.82 5.86 -1.82
N MET A 26 -1.82 6.55 -0.66
CA MET A 26 -2.36 6.05 0.62
C MET A 26 -3.87 6.34 0.79
N GLY A 27 -4.56 6.80 -0.25
CA GLY A 27 -5.96 7.20 -0.18
C GLY A 27 -6.95 6.09 0.22
N VAL A 28 -6.56 4.82 0.12
CA VAL A 28 -7.42 3.69 0.54
C VAL A 28 -7.70 3.75 2.04
N ALA A 29 -6.72 4.14 2.85
CA ALA A 29 -6.82 4.23 4.31
C ALA A 29 -7.60 5.46 4.81
N THR A 30 -7.99 6.38 3.93
CA THR A 30 -8.71 7.62 4.27
C THR A 30 -10.03 7.38 5.02
N VAL A 31 -10.68 6.24 4.77
CA VAL A 31 -11.99 5.91 5.38
C VAL A 31 -11.86 5.33 6.79
N SER A 32 -10.68 4.84 7.16
CA SER A 32 -10.47 4.15 8.44
C SER A 32 -10.86 4.97 9.69
N PRO A 33 -10.67 6.31 9.76
CA PRO A 33 -11.11 7.11 10.90
C PRO A 33 -12.63 7.11 11.11
N ALA A 34 -13.43 6.94 10.05
CA ALA A 34 -14.89 6.93 10.12
C ALA A 34 -15.49 5.54 10.25
N MET A 35 -14.66 4.50 10.38
CA MET A 35 -15.14 3.10 10.32
C MET A 35 -16.13 2.74 11.42
N ALA A 36 -16.00 3.34 12.63
CA ALA A 36 -16.94 3.16 13.72
C ALA A 36 -18.34 3.67 13.33
N LYS A 37 -18.42 4.88 12.77
CA LYS A 37 -19.69 5.48 12.30
C LYS A 37 -20.29 4.70 11.12
N LEU A 38 -19.44 4.20 10.21
CA LEU A 38 -19.87 3.34 9.10
C LEU A 38 -20.41 1.98 9.57
N ALA A 39 -19.79 1.38 10.59
CA ALA A 39 -20.28 0.14 11.19
C ALA A 39 -21.65 0.33 11.86
N ALA A 40 -21.85 1.46 12.52
CA ALA A 40 -23.12 1.83 13.13
C ALA A 40 -24.22 2.11 12.07
N GLN A 41 -23.84 2.75 10.93
CA GLN A 41 -24.76 3.06 9.84
C GLN A 41 -25.23 1.81 9.06
N PHE A 42 -24.34 0.81 8.89
CA PHE A 42 -24.58 -0.39 8.11
C PHE A 42 -24.39 -1.68 8.93
N PRO A 43 -25.15 -1.88 10.03
CA PRO A 43 -24.92 -2.97 10.99
C PRO A 43 -25.13 -4.36 10.36
N SER A 44 -26.04 -4.49 9.38
CA SER A 44 -26.34 -5.73 8.70
C SER A 44 -25.39 -6.07 7.55
N ASN A 45 -24.49 -5.15 7.19
CA ASN A 45 -23.57 -5.30 6.07
C ASN A 45 -22.13 -5.55 6.53
N ASN A 46 -21.33 -6.12 5.64
CA ASN A 46 -19.89 -6.20 5.88
C ASN A 46 -19.23 -4.84 5.58
N TYR A 47 -19.32 -3.91 6.53
CA TYR A 47 -18.79 -2.55 6.42
C TYR A 47 -17.28 -2.52 6.09
N ALA A 48 -16.52 -3.56 6.45
CA ALA A 48 -15.10 -3.67 6.15
C ALA A 48 -14.82 -3.66 4.63
N LEU A 49 -15.78 -4.08 3.80
CA LEU A 49 -15.66 -4.01 2.34
C LEU A 49 -15.48 -2.58 1.82
N ILE A 50 -16.00 -1.57 2.53
CA ILE A 50 -15.83 -0.17 2.14
C ILE A 50 -14.34 0.21 2.06
N SER A 51 -13.51 -0.33 2.96
CA SER A 51 -12.06 -0.10 2.98
C SER A 51 -11.28 -1.10 2.13
N THR A 52 -11.73 -2.35 2.03
CA THR A 52 -10.94 -3.42 1.42
C THR A 52 -11.25 -3.65 -0.07
N LEU A 53 -12.47 -3.35 -0.53
CA LEU A 53 -12.85 -3.57 -1.92
C LEU A 53 -11.96 -2.84 -2.94
N PRO A 54 -11.48 -1.60 -2.69
CA PRO A 54 -10.53 -0.95 -3.60
C PRO A 54 -9.29 -1.78 -3.89
N THR A 55 -8.76 -2.52 -2.90
CA THR A 55 -7.53 -3.30 -3.07
C THR A 55 -7.68 -4.43 -4.09
N LEU A 56 -8.90 -4.99 -4.24
CA LEU A 56 -9.21 -5.98 -5.27
C LEU A 56 -9.06 -5.39 -6.67
N PHE A 57 -9.53 -4.15 -6.89
CA PHE A 57 -9.50 -3.50 -8.20
C PHE A 57 -8.14 -2.89 -8.54
N ILE A 58 -7.32 -2.57 -7.53
CA ILE A 58 -5.96 -2.06 -7.72
C ILE A 58 -5.10 -3.05 -8.53
N VAL A 59 -5.18 -4.35 -8.22
CA VAL A 59 -4.29 -5.36 -8.83
C VAL A 59 -4.47 -5.44 -10.35
N PRO A 60 -5.67 -5.77 -10.90
CA PRO A 60 -5.85 -5.90 -12.35
C PRO A 60 -5.61 -4.59 -13.10
N THR A 61 -5.99 -3.46 -12.49
CA THR A 61 -5.82 -2.15 -13.14
C THR A 61 -4.38 -1.69 -13.15
N THR A 62 -3.59 -1.99 -12.11
CA THR A 62 -2.15 -1.73 -12.10
C THR A 62 -1.42 -2.55 -13.17
N LEU A 63 -1.75 -3.84 -13.31
CA LEU A 63 -1.19 -4.70 -14.34
C LEU A 63 -1.56 -4.22 -15.75
N TRP A 64 -2.83 -3.86 -15.95
CA TRP A 64 -3.29 -3.32 -17.23
C TRP A 64 -2.58 -2.01 -17.55
N ALA A 65 -2.51 -1.05 -16.62
CA ALA A 65 -1.82 0.22 -16.81
C ALA A 65 -0.35 0.01 -17.17
N GLY A 66 0.37 -0.86 -16.47
CA GLY A 66 1.77 -1.20 -16.77
C GLY A 66 1.98 -1.84 -18.14
N ALA A 67 0.98 -2.59 -18.64
CA ALA A 67 1.06 -3.23 -19.96
C ALA A 67 0.85 -2.26 -21.12
N VAL A 68 -0.01 -1.23 -20.94
CA VAL A 68 -0.42 -0.31 -22.02
C VAL A 68 0.27 1.06 -21.97
N ALA A 69 0.77 1.48 -20.80
CA ALA A 69 1.41 2.78 -20.63
C ALA A 69 2.67 2.92 -21.49
N GLY A 70 2.77 4.03 -22.21
CA GLY A 70 3.88 4.33 -23.09
C GLY A 70 3.91 3.53 -24.39
N LYS A 71 3.09 2.50 -24.53
CA LYS A 71 3.00 1.68 -25.75
C LYS A 71 1.76 2.01 -26.59
N LYS A 72 0.58 1.96 -25.95
CA LYS A 72 -0.72 2.21 -26.59
C LYS A 72 -1.35 3.50 -26.10
N ILE A 73 -1.14 3.85 -24.84
CA ILE A 73 -1.73 5.02 -24.20
C ILE A 73 -0.62 5.80 -23.50
N ARG A 74 -0.67 7.12 -23.59
CA ARG A 74 0.30 8.04 -22.95
C ARG A 74 0.22 7.89 -21.42
N TYR A 75 1.37 7.95 -20.74
CA TYR A 75 1.46 7.92 -19.28
C TYR A 75 0.58 9.01 -18.64
N ARG A 76 0.64 10.22 -19.17
CA ARG A 76 -0.15 11.37 -18.70
C ARG A 76 -1.66 11.11 -18.80
N THR A 77 -2.13 10.51 -19.89
CA THR A 77 -3.56 10.20 -20.07
C THR A 77 -4.03 9.21 -19.00
N ILE A 78 -3.26 8.13 -18.77
CA ILE A 78 -3.61 7.13 -17.75
C ILE A 78 -3.58 7.76 -16.35
N SER A 79 -2.60 8.61 -16.04
CA SER A 79 -2.50 9.32 -14.76
C SER A 79 -3.68 10.26 -14.54
N LEU A 80 -4.09 11.02 -15.57
CA LEU A 80 -5.23 11.94 -15.48
C LEU A 80 -6.55 11.19 -15.32
N VAL A 81 -6.78 10.13 -16.10
CA VAL A 81 -7.97 9.27 -15.94
C VAL A 81 -7.96 8.64 -14.54
N GLY A 82 -6.82 8.15 -14.08
CA GLY A 82 -6.69 7.54 -12.75
C GLY A 82 -7.02 8.52 -11.62
N ILE A 83 -6.55 9.79 -11.68
CA ILE A 83 -6.87 10.78 -10.64
C ILE A 83 -8.33 11.25 -10.72
N LEU A 84 -8.91 11.33 -11.90
CA LEU A 84 -10.33 11.64 -12.05
C LEU A 84 -11.22 10.55 -11.46
N LEU A 85 -10.92 9.27 -11.73
CA LEU A 85 -11.64 8.15 -11.11
C LEU A 85 -11.44 8.09 -9.59
N PHE A 86 -10.24 8.43 -9.09
CA PHE A 86 -9.97 8.58 -7.67
C PHE A 86 -10.87 9.65 -7.05
N LEU A 87 -10.98 10.83 -7.69
CA LEU A 87 -11.82 11.92 -7.20
C LEU A 87 -13.30 11.56 -7.26
N ILE A 88 -13.78 11.06 -8.39
CA ILE A 88 -15.19 10.69 -8.57
C ILE A 88 -15.56 9.58 -7.57
N GLY A 89 -14.85 8.47 -7.56
CA GLY A 89 -15.14 7.35 -6.66
C GLY A 89 -14.88 7.66 -5.19
N GLY A 90 -13.97 8.61 -4.90
CA GLY A 90 -13.66 9.07 -3.56
C GLY A 90 -14.70 10.04 -3.01
N ILE A 91 -15.21 10.97 -3.81
CA ILE A 91 -16.11 12.04 -3.36
C ILE A 91 -17.60 11.65 -3.49
N ALA A 92 -17.96 10.84 -4.51
CA ALA A 92 -19.36 10.47 -4.76
C ALA A 92 -20.10 9.92 -3.53
N PRO A 93 -19.48 9.14 -2.62
CA PRO A 93 -20.15 8.67 -1.41
C PRO A 93 -20.65 9.79 -0.47
N PHE A 94 -20.11 10.99 -0.57
CA PHE A 94 -20.62 12.14 0.18
C PHE A 94 -22.06 12.50 -0.19
N PHE A 95 -22.39 12.36 -1.48
CA PHE A 95 -23.71 12.69 -2.03
C PHE A 95 -24.65 11.49 -2.07
N LEU A 96 -24.10 10.27 -2.16
CA LEU A 96 -24.82 9.03 -2.41
C LEU A 96 -24.80 8.14 -1.16
N THR A 97 -25.56 8.54 -0.13
CA THR A 97 -25.50 7.97 1.22
C THR A 97 -26.52 6.83 1.47
N GLU A 98 -27.50 6.63 0.58
CA GLU A 98 -28.68 5.80 0.87
C GLU A 98 -28.45 4.29 0.71
N SER A 99 -27.50 3.87 -0.12
CA SER A 99 -27.31 2.47 -0.45
C SER A 99 -25.87 1.99 -0.21
N PHE A 100 -25.72 0.94 0.59
CA PHE A 100 -24.44 0.26 0.78
C PHE A 100 -23.83 -0.24 -0.54
N THR A 101 -24.66 -0.75 -1.47
CA THR A 101 -24.20 -1.24 -2.77
C THR A 101 -23.63 -0.08 -3.62
N VAL A 102 -24.30 1.07 -3.63
CA VAL A 102 -23.80 2.26 -4.35
C VAL A 102 -22.48 2.71 -3.77
N LEU A 103 -22.34 2.71 -2.44
CA LEU A 103 -21.08 3.00 -1.77
C LEU A 103 -19.96 2.05 -2.21
N LEU A 104 -20.23 0.74 -2.31
CA LEU A 104 -19.26 -0.24 -2.80
C LEU A 104 -18.88 0.00 -4.27
N VAL A 105 -19.83 0.37 -5.15
CA VAL A 105 -19.53 0.73 -6.55
C VAL A 105 -18.61 1.94 -6.60
N CYS A 106 -18.87 2.98 -5.81
CA CYS A 106 -17.97 4.13 -5.71
C CYS A 106 -16.56 3.71 -5.25
N ARG A 107 -16.45 2.80 -4.29
CA ARG A 107 -15.17 2.28 -3.80
C ARG A 107 -14.45 1.43 -4.85
N ALA A 108 -15.18 0.69 -5.71
CA ALA A 108 -14.60 -0.03 -6.84
C ALA A 108 -14.01 0.96 -7.87
N VAL A 109 -14.77 1.99 -8.26
CA VAL A 109 -14.30 3.06 -9.18
C VAL A 109 -13.06 3.76 -8.61
N PHE A 110 -13.07 4.08 -7.31
CA PHE A 110 -11.94 4.61 -6.59
C PHE A 110 -10.71 3.70 -6.69
N GLY A 111 -10.88 2.39 -6.45
CA GLY A 111 -9.82 1.38 -6.54
C GLY A 111 -9.22 1.29 -7.94
N ILE A 112 -10.03 1.37 -9.00
CA ILE A 112 -9.57 1.47 -10.39
C ILE A 112 -8.69 2.71 -10.55
N GLY A 113 -9.12 3.87 -10.06
CA GLY A 113 -8.37 5.12 -10.13
C GLY A 113 -7.01 5.06 -9.44
N VAL A 114 -6.94 4.44 -8.26
CA VAL A 114 -5.68 4.20 -7.54
C VAL A 114 -4.78 3.25 -8.33
N GLY A 115 -5.33 2.13 -8.80
CA GLY A 115 -4.57 1.10 -9.52
C GLY A 115 -3.96 1.59 -10.82
N LEU A 116 -4.66 2.40 -11.59
CA LEU A 116 -4.14 3.00 -12.82
C LEU A 116 -2.85 3.79 -12.58
N ARG A 117 -2.67 4.40 -11.42
CA ARG A 117 -1.51 5.24 -11.08
C ARG A 117 -0.44 4.53 -10.28
N ALA A 118 -0.77 3.45 -9.60
CA ALA A 118 0.09 2.79 -8.61
C ALA A 118 1.49 2.42 -9.13
N SER A 119 1.60 1.99 -10.40
CA SER A 119 2.89 1.63 -11.02
C SER A 119 3.53 2.77 -11.82
N LEU A 120 2.74 3.77 -12.25
CA LEU A 120 3.21 4.77 -13.21
C LEU A 120 4.24 5.72 -12.62
N GLY A 121 4.10 6.11 -11.35
CA GLY A 121 5.07 6.97 -10.67
C GLY A 121 6.46 6.34 -10.67
N ASN A 122 6.58 5.09 -10.24
CA ASN A 122 7.84 4.36 -10.24
C ASN A 122 8.39 4.16 -11.65
N ALA A 123 7.52 3.82 -12.63
CA ALA A 123 7.91 3.62 -14.01
C ALA A 123 8.51 4.89 -14.63
N LEU A 124 7.87 6.05 -14.42
CA LEU A 124 8.36 7.32 -14.90
C LEU A 124 9.67 7.74 -14.23
N VAL A 125 9.81 7.53 -12.91
CA VAL A 125 11.08 7.77 -12.22
C VAL A 125 12.20 6.94 -12.86
N MET A 126 11.96 5.66 -13.15
CA MET A 126 12.96 4.78 -13.79
C MET A 126 13.31 5.20 -15.22
N GLN A 127 12.40 5.88 -15.92
CA GLN A 127 12.66 6.36 -17.29
C GLN A 127 13.48 7.65 -17.32
N TYR A 128 13.24 8.56 -16.38
CA TYR A 128 13.88 9.88 -16.38
C TYR A 128 15.16 9.96 -15.54
N TYR A 129 15.32 9.07 -14.56
CA TYR A 129 16.43 9.11 -13.61
C TYR A 129 17.20 7.79 -13.60
N THR A 130 18.51 7.84 -13.30
CA THR A 130 19.38 6.67 -13.23
C THR A 130 20.28 6.71 -11.97
N GLY A 131 20.74 5.55 -11.52
CA GLY A 131 21.69 5.44 -10.43
C GLY A 131 21.18 6.06 -9.12
N LYS A 132 22.00 6.93 -8.52
CA LYS A 132 21.68 7.57 -7.24
C LYS A 132 20.45 8.47 -7.33
N GLU A 133 20.32 9.24 -8.41
CA GLU A 133 19.18 10.15 -8.60
C GLU A 133 17.85 9.40 -8.67
N GLN A 134 17.85 8.23 -9.30
CA GLN A 134 16.67 7.35 -9.35
C GLN A 134 16.28 6.89 -7.94
N ALA A 135 17.26 6.46 -7.14
CA ALA A 135 17.02 6.04 -5.77
C ALA A 135 16.48 7.21 -4.91
N ASP A 136 17.05 8.40 -5.05
CA ASP A 136 16.61 9.60 -4.35
C ASP A 136 15.17 9.97 -4.74
N MET A 137 14.82 9.94 -6.04
CA MET A 137 13.47 10.24 -6.52
C MET A 137 12.43 9.23 -6.06
N LEU A 138 12.77 7.93 -6.03
CA LEU A 138 11.90 6.90 -5.45
C LEU A 138 11.71 7.12 -3.94
N GLY A 139 12.76 7.54 -3.25
CA GLY A 139 12.72 7.95 -1.84
C GLY A 139 11.77 9.13 -1.61
N TYR A 140 11.86 10.18 -2.43
CA TYR A 140 10.94 11.33 -2.37
C TYR A 140 9.50 10.92 -2.70
N GLY A 141 9.29 10.01 -3.65
CA GLY A 141 7.98 9.44 -3.95
C GLY A 141 7.35 8.78 -2.71
N ASN A 142 8.12 7.95 -2.00
CA ASN A 142 7.67 7.33 -0.76
C ASN A 142 7.38 8.35 0.35
N LEU A 143 8.21 9.38 0.50
CA LEU A 143 7.98 10.48 1.45
C LEU A 143 6.65 11.19 1.17
N ILE A 144 6.42 11.56 -0.10
CA ILE A 144 5.20 12.26 -0.52
C ILE A 144 3.98 11.36 -0.39
N SER A 145 4.11 10.06 -0.63
CA SER A 145 3.05 9.08 -0.39
C SER A 145 2.61 9.04 1.07
N ASN A 146 3.58 8.94 2.00
CA ASN A 146 3.29 8.94 3.44
C ASN A 146 2.75 10.30 3.91
N PHE A 147 3.34 11.40 3.43
CA PHE A 147 2.87 12.76 3.72
C PHE A 147 1.40 12.95 3.28
N GLY A 148 1.08 12.53 2.05
CA GLY A 148 -0.28 12.54 1.55
C GLY A 148 -1.23 11.67 2.38
N GLY A 149 -0.76 10.48 2.79
CA GLY A 149 -1.51 9.58 3.67
C GLY A 149 -1.87 10.21 5.01
N VAL A 150 -0.89 10.83 5.68
CA VAL A 150 -1.11 11.57 6.95
C VAL A 150 -2.16 12.66 6.78
N HIS A 151 -2.04 13.50 5.75
CA HIS A 151 -2.98 14.60 5.53
C HIS A 151 -4.38 14.11 5.17
N LEU A 152 -4.48 13.10 4.29
CA LEU A 152 -5.76 12.49 3.94
C LEU A 152 -6.46 11.91 5.17
N GLN A 153 -5.74 11.21 6.05
CA GLN A 153 -6.29 10.61 7.26
C GLN A 153 -6.70 11.66 8.29
N MET A 154 -5.89 12.70 8.51
CA MET A 154 -6.22 13.78 9.45
C MET A 154 -7.45 14.57 9.01
N VAL A 155 -7.50 14.99 7.74
CA VAL A 155 -8.65 15.70 7.18
C VAL A 155 -9.90 14.81 7.23
N ALA A 156 -9.77 13.54 6.87
CA ALA A 156 -10.86 12.57 6.93
C ALA A 156 -11.41 12.38 8.35
N GLY A 157 -10.52 12.29 9.35
CA GLY A 157 -10.90 12.16 10.74
C GLY A 157 -11.61 13.38 11.29
N SER A 158 -11.10 14.58 10.98
CA SER A 158 -11.76 15.85 11.38
C SER A 158 -13.14 16.00 10.73
N LEU A 159 -13.26 15.64 9.45
CA LEU A 159 -14.53 15.68 8.73
C LEU A 159 -15.51 14.60 9.22
N ALA A 160 -15.01 13.46 9.67
CA ALA A 160 -15.82 12.36 10.23
C ALA A 160 -16.59 12.80 11.50
N GLU A 161 -16.15 13.82 12.22
CA GLU A 161 -16.90 14.33 13.39
C GLU A 161 -18.27 14.87 12.99
N TYR A 162 -18.40 15.48 11.82
CA TYR A 162 -19.67 16.01 11.29
C TYR A 162 -20.60 14.91 10.75
N GLY A 163 -20.04 13.76 10.32
CA GLY A 163 -20.78 12.63 9.81
C GLY A 163 -19.86 11.68 9.03
N TRP A 164 -20.23 10.39 8.96
CA TRP A 164 -19.40 9.39 8.25
C TRP A 164 -19.21 9.73 6.76
N ASN A 165 -20.21 10.33 6.11
CA ASN A 165 -20.15 10.71 4.69
C ASN A 165 -19.20 11.88 4.43
N TYR A 166 -19.02 12.81 5.38
CA TYR A 166 -18.08 13.92 5.26
C TYR A 166 -16.62 13.47 5.10
N THR A 167 -16.26 12.30 5.65
CA THR A 167 -14.93 11.68 5.48
C THR A 167 -14.51 11.61 4.02
N PHE A 168 -15.44 11.37 3.12
CA PHE A 168 -15.16 11.22 1.70
C PHE A 168 -14.72 12.52 1.02
N LEU A 169 -15.05 13.69 1.58
CA LEU A 169 -14.56 14.98 1.10
C LEU A 169 -13.04 15.14 1.25
N ALA A 170 -12.40 14.39 2.12
CA ALA A 170 -10.93 14.39 2.21
C ALA A 170 -10.25 14.05 0.87
N HIS A 171 -10.92 13.29 0.00
CA HIS A 171 -10.40 12.98 -1.33
C HIS A 171 -10.29 14.22 -2.25
N LEU A 172 -10.93 15.36 -1.92
CA LEU A 172 -10.72 16.63 -2.60
C LEU A 172 -9.24 17.08 -2.59
N LEU A 173 -8.44 16.65 -1.62
CA LEU A 173 -6.99 16.87 -1.65
C LEU A 173 -6.33 16.28 -2.91
N GLY A 174 -6.97 15.32 -3.58
CA GLY A 174 -6.55 14.80 -4.87
C GLY A 174 -6.61 15.85 -6.01
N LEU A 175 -7.38 16.94 -5.87
CA LEU A 175 -7.39 18.05 -6.83
C LEU A 175 -6.00 18.68 -6.96
N PHE A 176 -5.24 18.75 -5.88
CA PHE A 176 -3.86 19.22 -5.92
C PHE A 176 -3.00 18.35 -6.86
N SER A 177 -3.13 17.03 -6.75
CA SER A 177 -2.46 16.11 -7.68
C SER A 177 -2.98 16.27 -9.11
N LEU A 178 -4.29 16.43 -9.31
CA LEU A 178 -4.87 16.63 -10.65
C LEU A 178 -4.28 17.85 -11.35
N LEU A 179 -4.21 18.98 -10.65
CA LEU A 179 -3.65 20.23 -11.21
C LEU A 179 -2.17 20.07 -11.62
N LEU A 180 -1.38 19.38 -10.79
CA LEU A 180 0.03 19.13 -11.09
C LEU A 180 0.22 18.11 -12.22
N LEU A 181 -0.61 17.07 -12.30
CA LEU A 181 -0.50 16.02 -13.32
C LEU A 181 -0.77 16.53 -14.75
N VAL A 182 -1.39 17.70 -14.90
CA VAL A 182 -1.49 18.38 -16.19
C VAL A 182 -0.10 18.69 -16.80
N PHE A 183 0.92 18.89 -15.95
CA PHE A 183 2.29 19.18 -16.36
C PHE A 183 3.19 17.93 -16.39
N GLN A 184 2.61 16.72 -16.24
CA GLN A 184 3.36 15.47 -16.21
C GLN A 184 4.17 15.30 -17.50
N PRO A 185 5.50 15.03 -17.40
CA PRO A 185 6.32 14.79 -18.56
C PRO A 185 5.92 13.48 -19.25
N GLU A 186 6.03 13.46 -20.56
CA GLU A 186 5.81 12.26 -21.38
C GLU A 186 7.14 11.86 -22.01
N PRO A 187 7.60 10.62 -21.85
CA PRO A 187 8.83 10.14 -22.51
C PRO A 187 8.72 10.23 -24.02
N GLU A 188 9.75 10.73 -24.71
CA GLU A 188 9.75 10.98 -26.15
C GLU A 188 9.50 9.72 -26.99
N GLU A 189 9.87 8.55 -26.49
CA GLU A 189 9.61 7.24 -27.12
C GLU A 189 8.17 6.73 -26.93
N SER A 190 7.33 7.48 -26.21
CA SER A 190 5.94 7.09 -25.90
C SER A 190 5.02 7.41 -27.09
N CYS A 191 4.40 6.40 -27.63
CA CYS A 191 3.29 6.47 -28.60
C CYS A 191 3.59 6.58 -30.11
N CYS A 192 4.82 6.67 -30.58
CA CYS A 192 5.09 6.71 -32.04
C CYS A 192 6.41 6.03 -32.45
N ALA A 193 6.99 5.15 -31.64
CA ALA A 193 7.98 4.26 -32.21
C ALA A 193 7.26 3.45 -33.28
N PRO A 194 7.65 3.57 -34.60
CA PRO A 194 7.18 2.61 -35.56
C PRO A 194 7.52 1.26 -34.99
N THR A 195 6.56 0.34 -35.07
CA THR A 195 6.80 -1.07 -34.77
C THR A 195 7.98 -1.44 -35.65
N VAL A 196 9.19 -1.29 -35.10
CA VAL A 196 10.33 -1.97 -35.68
C VAL A 196 9.99 -3.41 -35.47
N THR A 197 9.37 -4.01 -36.45
CA THR A 197 9.42 -5.43 -36.71
C THR A 197 10.88 -5.76 -36.99
N ALA A 198 11.76 -5.57 -36.00
CA ALA A 198 12.96 -6.34 -35.96
C ALA A 198 12.43 -7.77 -35.78
N GLU A 199 12.44 -8.53 -36.87
CA GLU A 199 12.33 -9.98 -36.84
C GLU A 199 13.38 -10.45 -35.83
N VAL A 200 12.95 -10.60 -34.57
CA VAL A 200 13.76 -11.25 -33.55
C VAL A 200 13.92 -12.67 -34.04
N PRO A 201 15.13 -13.11 -34.43
CA PRO A 201 15.35 -14.45 -34.92
C PRO A 201 14.71 -15.43 -33.95
N ASN A 202 13.95 -16.42 -34.46
CA ASN A 202 13.16 -17.35 -33.66
C ASN A 202 13.96 -18.03 -32.52
N GLY A 203 15.28 -18.12 -32.64
CA GLY A 203 16.18 -18.59 -31.59
C GLY A 203 16.26 -17.66 -30.35
N TYR A 204 16.15 -16.35 -30.54
CA TYR A 204 16.18 -15.38 -29.43
C TYR A 204 14.87 -15.33 -28.64
N ARG A 205 13.74 -15.54 -29.31
CA ARG A 205 12.41 -15.60 -28.66
C ARG A 205 12.30 -16.80 -27.73
N HIS A 206 12.85 -17.96 -28.15
CA HIS A 206 12.91 -19.18 -27.34
C HIS A 206 13.88 -19.03 -26.15
N SER A 207 15.00 -18.32 -26.30
CA SER A 207 15.94 -18.06 -25.22
C SER A 207 15.39 -17.05 -24.20
N LEU A 208 14.69 -16.01 -24.65
CA LEU A 208 14.03 -15.03 -23.75
C LEU A 208 12.88 -15.68 -22.97
N LEU A 209 12.09 -16.57 -23.58
CA LEU A 209 11.06 -17.33 -22.89
C LEU A 209 11.64 -18.37 -21.91
N LYS A 210 12.80 -18.95 -22.26
CA LYS A 210 13.52 -19.88 -21.38
C LYS A 210 14.26 -19.17 -20.25
N SER A 211 14.72 -17.92 -20.44
CA SER A 211 15.33 -17.11 -19.38
C SER A 211 14.30 -16.40 -18.48
N ALA A 212 13.01 -16.38 -18.86
CA ALA A 212 11.93 -15.78 -18.07
C ALA A 212 11.42 -16.69 -16.92
N GLY A 213 11.86 -17.95 -16.88
CA GLY A 213 11.49 -18.87 -15.79
C GLY A 213 12.34 -18.65 -14.55
N PHE A 214 11.70 -18.44 -13.40
CA PHE A 214 12.40 -18.45 -12.12
C PHE A 214 13.13 -19.76 -11.89
N ASP A 215 14.38 -19.70 -11.43
CA ASP A 215 15.06 -20.86 -10.84
C ASP A 215 14.22 -21.42 -9.67
N HIS A 216 14.39 -22.69 -9.35
CA HIS A 216 13.63 -23.36 -8.29
C HIS A 216 13.67 -22.57 -6.96
N ARG A 217 14.83 -22.03 -6.58
CA ARG A 217 14.99 -21.19 -5.38
C ARG A 217 14.27 -19.86 -5.50
N GLY A 218 14.32 -19.21 -6.66
CA GLY A 218 13.60 -17.96 -6.93
C GLY A 218 12.09 -18.15 -6.88
N ARG A 219 11.54 -19.28 -7.35
CA ARG A 219 10.12 -19.63 -7.24
C ARG A 219 9.69 -19.79 -5.79
N ILE A 220 10.46 -20.54 -4.99
CA ILE A 220 10.17 -20.73 -3.56
C ILE A 220 10.24 -19.38 -2.83
N ALA A 221 11.27 -18.56 -3.07
CA ALA A 221 11.44 -17.26 -2.44
C ALA A 221 10.28 -16.31 -2.79
N THR A 222 9.85 -16.28 -4.07
CA THR A 222 8.71 -15.48 -4.52
C THR A 222 7.40 -15.94 -3.87
N ALA A 223 7.15 -17.26 -3.86
CA ALA A 223 5.95 -17.83 -3.26
C ALA A 223 5.89 -17.58 -1.75
N LEU A 224 7.01 -17.77 -1.05
CA LEU A 224 7.10 -17.50 0.39
C LEU A 224 6.90 -16.02 0.71
N THR A 225 7.56 -15.13 -0.04
CA THR A 225 7.39 -13.68 0.14
C THR A 225 5.93 -13.26 -0.12
N ALA A 226 5.33 -13.74 -1.21
CA ALA A 226 3.94 -13.48 -1.54
C ALA A 226 2.99 -13.97 -0.44
N PHE A 227 3.23 -15.17 0.09
CA PHE A 227 2.44 -15.73 1.19
C PHE A 227 2.59 -14.93 2.48
N LEU A 228 3.81 -14.53 2.85
CA LEU A 228 4.06 -13.73 4.06
C LEU A 228 3.39 -12.36 3.96
N LEU A 229 3.46 -11.70 2.80
CA LEU A 229 2.82 -10.41 2.59
C LEU A 229 1.28 -10.54 2.52
N PHE A 230 0.75 -11.61 1.94
CA PHE A 230 -0.66 -11.94 1.98
C PHE A 230 -1.14 -12.11 3.42
N LEU A 231 -0.46 -12.95 4.18
CA LEU A 231 -0.79 -13.22 5.59
C LEU A 231 -0.70 -11.94 6.44
N GLN A 232 0.35 -11.14 6.22
CA GLN A 232 0.50 -9.85 6.91
C GLN A 232 -0.70 -8.94 6.65
N GLN A 233 -1.11 -8.77 5.38
CA GLN A 233 -2.26 -7.94 5.06
C GLN A 233 -3.56 -8.53 5.60
N LEU A 234 -3.72 -9.86 5.51
CA LEU A 234 -4.91 -10.55 6.03
C LEU A 234 -5.13 -10.29 7.52
N VAL A 235 -4.07 -10.38 8.34
CA VAL A 235 -4.20 -10.28 9.80
C VAL A 235 -4.01 -8.86 10.34
N SER A 236 -3.24 -7.98 9.65
CA SER A 236 -3.00 -6.61 10.14
C SER A 236 -4.05 -5.61 9.68
N TYR A 237 -4.60 -5.80 8.48
CA TYR A 237 -5.52 -4.82 7.89
C TYR A 237 -6.82 -4.65 8.70
N PRO A 238 -7.42 -5.70 9.31
CA PRO A 238 -8.57 -5.55 10.19
C PRO A 238 -8.32 -4.61 11.38
N ILE A 239 -7.11 -4.59 11.93
CA ILE A 239 -6.77 -3.71 13.06
C ILE A 239 -6.74 -2.25 12.59
N LEU A 240 -6.12 -1.98 11.44
CA LEU A 240 -6.10 -0.64 10.84
C LEU A 240 -7.50 -0.13 10.48
N MET A 241 -8.36 -0.99 9.97
CA MET A 241 -9.75 -0.63 9.66
C MET A 241 -10.55 -0.31 10.91
N ASN A 242 -10.34 -1.08 11.97
CA ASN A 242 -11.12 -0.98 13.21
C ASN A 242 -10.47 -0.07 14.26
N ILE A 243 -9.43 0.69 13.91
CA ILE A 243 -8.75 1.57 14.87
C ILE A 243 -9.74 2.58 15.49
N SER A 244 -10.67 3.14 14.70
CA SER A 244 -11.66 4.08 15.23
C SER A 244 -12.68 3.41 16.16
N LEU A 245 -13.10 2.17 15.86
CA LEU A 245 -13.93 1.37 16.76
C LEU A 245 -13.20 1.05 18.06
N LEU A 246 -11.90 0.77 18.00
CA LEU A 246 -11.08 0.48 19.17
C LEU A 246 -11.01 1.69 20.11
N PHE A 247 -10.74 2.87 19.57
CA PHE A 247 -10.67 4.11 20.34
C PHE A 247 -12.04 4.48 20.95
N GLU A 248 -13.11 4.34 20.18
CA GLU A 248 -14.47 4.58 20.66
C GLU A 248 -14.86 3.60 21.76
N HIS A 249 -14.62 2.29 21.58
CA HIS A 249 -14.92 1.25 22.57
C HIS A 249 -14.14 1.46 23.88
N ARG A 250 -12.91 1.98 23.81
CA ARG A 250 -12.06 2.29 24.97
C ARG A 250 -12.38 3.66 25.59
N HIS A 251 -13.33 4.42 25.05
CA HIS A 251 -13.60 5.81 25.42
C HIS A 251 -12.36 6.70 25.33
N ALA A 252 -11.45 6.36 24.40
CA ALA A 252 -10.15 7.01 24.21
C ALA A 252 -10.20 8.20 23.22
N GLY A 253 -11.36 8.49 22.63
CA GLY A 253 -11.59 9.62 21.74
C GLY A 253 -12.37 9.23 20.48
N GLY A 254 -12.78 10.23 19.71
CA GLY A 254 -13.56 10.07 18.48
C GLY A 254 -12.69 9.87 17.21
N ALA A 255 -13.31 10.12 16.06
CA ALA A 255 -12.69 9.91 14.75
C ALA A 255 -11.41 10.72 14.53
N THR A 256 -11.32 11.94 15.05
CA THR A 256 -10.11 12.79 14.99
C THR A 256 -8.94 12.16 15.74
N VAL A 257 -9.18 11.60 16.92
CA VAL A 257 -8.14 10.92 17.71
C VAL A 257 -7.67 9.64 17.00
N ALA A 258 -8.62 8.87 16.45
CA ALA A 258 -8.29 7.69 15.62
C ALA A 258 -7.48 8.08 14.36
N ALA A 259 -7.82 9.21 13.71
CA ALA A 259 -7.05 9.73 12.59
C ALA A 259 -5.62 10.11 12.98
N THR A 260 -5.44 10.69 14.17
CA THR A 260 -4.11 11.00 14.72
C THR A 260 -3.31 9.72 14.95
N ALA A 261 -3.91 8.67 15.50
CA ALA A 261 -3.27 7.37 15.67
C ALA A 261 -2.85 6.73 14.33
N LEU A 262 -3.70 6.80 13.30
CA LEU A 262 -3.37 6.35 11.94
C LEU A 262 -2.28 7.21 11.27
N SER A 263 -2.27 8.51 11.55
CA SER A 263 -1.21 9.42 11.09
C SER A 263 0.13 9.09 11.74
N LEU A 264 0.13 8.77 13.04
CA LEU A 264 1.31 8.27 13.76
C LEU A 264 1.79 6.93 13.20
N TYR A 265 0.87 6.02 12.88
CA TYR A 265 1.18 4.77 12.17
C TYR A 265 1.93 5.05 10.86
N SER A 266 1.43 5.94 10.02
CA SER A 266 2.05 6.27 8.74
C SER A 266 3.39 6.99 8.90
N ALA A 267 3.48 7.95 9.81
CA ALA A 267 4.69 8.73 10.08
C ALA A 267 5.81 7.86 10.68
N SER A 268 5.49 6.98 11.61
CA SER A 268 6.46 6.05 12.22
C SER A 268 6.99 5.04 11.21
N GLY A 269 6.13 4.56 10.30
CA GLY A 269 6.55 3.73 9.17
C GLY A 269 7.52 4.45 8.23
N CYS A 270 7.25 5.72 7.93
CA CYS A 270 8.15 6.56 7.16
C CYS A 270 9.51 6.71 7.85
N LEU A 271 9.51 6.99 9.16
CA LEU A 271 10.72 7.14 9.96
C LEU A 271 11.60 5.89 9.91
N ILE A 272 11.02 4.70 10.13
CA ILE A 272 11.79 3.45 10.09
C ILE A 272 12.32 3.16 8.69
N GLY A 273 11.60 3.56 7.64
CA GLY A 273 12.04 3.44 6.25
C GLY A 273 13.38 4.13 5.99
N PHE A 274 13.64 5.30 6.60
CA PHE A 274 14.94 5.99 6.52
C PHE A 274 16.08 5.20 7.13
N PHE A 275 15.82 4.50 8.23
CA PHE A 275 16.84 3.73 8.95
C PHE A 275 16.92 2.28 8.49
N PHE A 276 16.01 1.84 7.63
CA PHE A 276 15.90 0.45 7.20
C PHE A 276 17.21 -0.13 6.70
N GLY A 277 17.93 0.58 5.83
CA GLY A 277 19.21 0.12 5.28
C GLY A 277 20.24 -0.20 6.37
N LYS A 278 20.36 0.65 7.39
CA LYS A 278 21.28 0.44 8.52
C LYS A 278 20.84 -0.75 9.39
N ILE A 279 19.55 -0.86 9.65
CA ILE A 279 18.96 -1.95 10.45
C ILE A 279 19.16 -3.28 9.73
N PHE A 280 18.78 -3.33 8.44
CA PHE A 280 18.89 -4.53 7.64
C PHE A 280 20.32 -4.99 7.42
N TYR A 281 21.24 -4.08 7.20
CA TYR A 281 22.68 -4.39 7.08
C TYR A 281 23.22 -5.06 8.34
N LYS A 282 22.81 -4.59 9.52
CA LYS A 282 23.26 -5.12 10.83
C LYS A 282 22.57 -6.44 11.19
N LEU A 283 21.26 -6.53 11.01
CA LEU A 283 20.43 -7.65 11.47
C LEU A 283 20.16 -8.68 10.37
N LYS A 284 20.25 -8.27 9.09
CA LYS A 284 19.95 -9.14 7.92
C LYS A 284 18.58 -9.85 8.09
N ARG A 285 18.60 -11.19 8.11
CA ARG A 285 17.40 -12.02 8.25
C ARG A 285 16.72 -11.89 9.61
N LEU A 286 17.48 -11.61 10.66
CA LEU A 286 16.92 -11.36 12.00
C LEU A 286 16.01 -10.13 12.03
N THR A 287 16.08 -9.25 11.03
CA THR A 287 15.18 -8.10 10.89
C THR A 287 13.70 -8.55 10.84
N LEU A 288 13.40 -9.66 10.14
CA LEU A 288 12.04 -10.24 10.13
C LEU A 288 11.64 -10.77 11.51
N VAL A 289 12.53 -11.51 12.18
CA VAL A 289 12.26 -12.08 13.51
C VAL A 289 11.93 -10.97 14.50
N PHE A 290 12.79 -9.97 14.62
CA PHE A 290 12.56 -8.81 15.48
C PHE A 290 11.33 -8.00 15.06
N GLY A 291 11.13 -7.83 13.74
CA GLY A 291 9.94 -7.15 13.22
C GLY A 291 8.64 -7.80 13.66
N TYR A 292 8.54 -9.13 13.58
CA TYR A 292 7.36 -9.87 14.03
C TYR A 292 7.18 -9.82 15.54
N PHE A 293 8.24 -9.94 16.35
CA PHE A 293 8.14 -9.80 17.81
C PHE A 293 7.67 -8.40 18.24
N ILE A 294 8.23 -7.36 17.66
CA ILE A 294 7.85 -5.97 17.98
C ILE A 294 6.42 -5.71 17.52
N ALA A 295 6.01 -6.27 16.36
CA ALA A 295 4.63 -6.16 15.89
C ALA A 295 3.64 -6.90 16.80
N ALA A 296 4.00 -8.09 17.31
CA ALA A 296 3.19 -8.81 18.29
C ALA A 296 3.05 -8.01 19.60
N ALA A 297 4.13 -7.37 20.07
CA ALA A 297 4.11 -6.49 21.23
C ALA A 297 3.24 -5.25 20.99
N GLY A 298 3.34 -4.61 19.82
CA GLY A 298 2.49 -3.47 19.43
C GLY A 298 1.00 -3.84 19.39
N ALA A 299 0.67 -5.01 18.83
CA ALA A 299 -0.68 -5.55 18.89
C ALA A 299 -1.15 -5.83 20.32
N GLY A 300 -0.29 -6.38 21.18
CA GLY A 300 -0.58 -6.57 22.60
C GLY A 300 -0.90 -5.24 23.28
N ILE A 301 -0.16 -4.17 23.01
CA ILE A 301 -0.47 -2.83 23.52
C ILE A 301 -1.88 -2.41 23.09
N LEU A 302 -2.23 -2.54 21.79
CA LEU A 302 -3.57 -2.20 21.31
C LEU A 302 -4.67 -3.07 21.95
N GLY A 303 -4.39 -4.33 22.24
CA GLY A 303 -5.34 -5.25 22.86
C GLY A 303 -5.62 -4.96 24.32
N PHE A 304 -4.61 -4.57 25.09
CA PHE A 304 -4.71 -4.48 26.57
C PHE A 304 -4.74 -3.03 27.10
N ALA A 305 -4.18 -2.04 26.36
CA ALA A 305 -4.16 -0.66 26.81
C ALA A 305 -5.56 -0.04 26.84
N LYS A 306 -5.76 0.88 27.81
CA LYS A 306 -6.99 1.67 27.97
C LYS A 306 -6.74 3.16 27.76
N GLN A 307 -5.51 3.63 27.98
CA GLN A 307 -5.13 5.04 27.88
C GLN A 307 -4.86 5.41 26.43
N THR A 308 -5.34 6.58 26.02
CA THR A 308 -5.23 7.10 24.66
C THR A 308 -3.78 7.17 24.19
N GLU A 309 -2.87 7.66 25.05
CA GLU A 309 -1.46 7.83 24.74
C GLU A 309 -0.77 6.48 24.47
N ILE A 310 -1.12 5.45 25.24
CA ILE A 310 -0.56 4.11 25.09
C ILE A 310 -1.09 3.45 23.81
N LEU A 311 -2.39 3.65 23.48
CA LEU A 311 -2.96 3.20 22.19
C LEU A 311 -2.28 3.89 21.00
N MET A 312 -1.96 5.18 21.10
CA MET A 312 -1.20 5.91 20.07
C MET A 312 0.22 5.33 19.90
N ILE A 313 0.90 5.00 21.00
CA ILE A 313 2.21 4.33 20.96
C ILE A 313 2.08 2.95 20.28
N GLY A 314 1.06 2.17 20.63
CA GLY A 314 0.78 0.89 19.98
C GLY A 314 0.58 1.03 18.46
N SER A 315 -0.17 2.05 18.04
CA SER A 315 -0.41 2.37 16.63
C SER A 315 0.90 2.75 15.90
N ALA A 316 1.75 3.56 16.53
CA ALA A 316 3.06 3.92 16.00
C ALA A 316 3.98 2.69 15.84
N ILE A 317 4.03 1.81 16.83
CA ILE A 317 4.79 0.55 16.77
C ILE A 317 4.30 -0.33 15.62
N MET A 318 2.99 -0.47 15.44
CA MET A 318 2.41 -1.22 14.32
C MET A 318 2.81 -0.63 12.97
N GLY A 319 2.86 0.71 12.83
CA GLY A 319 3.30 1.39 11.62
C GLY A 319 4.77 1.13 11.29
N MET A 320 5.64 1.29 12.28
CA MET A 320 7.08 0.99 12.14
C MET A 320 7.30 -0.45 11.68
N THR A 321 6.65 -1.41 12.34
CA THR A 321 6.85 -2.83 12.06
C THR A 321 6.24 -3.25 10.74
N SER A 322 5.13 -2.65 10.31
CA SER A 322 4.54 -2.92 8.99
C SER A 322 5.52 -2.61 7.86
N VAL A 323 6.13 -1.42 7.86
CA VAL A 323 7.13 -1.05 6.86
C VAL A 323 8.38 -1.91 6.98
N LEU A 324 8.85 -2.19 8.20
CA LEU A 324 10.02 -3.03 8.44
C LEU A 324 9.82 -4.44 7.86
N LEU A 325 8.66 -5.07 8.09
CA LEU A 325 8.35 -6.42 7.60
C LEU A 325 8.24 -6.48 6.09
N ILE A 326 7.49 -5.55 5.47
CA ILE A 326 7.31 -5.49 4.01
C ILE A 326 8.66 -5.29 3.32
N THR A 327 9.44 -4.32 3.78
CA THR A 327 10.73 -3.98 3.16
C THR A 327 11.75 -5.09 3.36
N SER A 328 11.74 -5.76 4.53
CA SER A 328 12.62 -6.93 4.78
C SER A 328 12.25 -8.11 3.90
N ALA A 329 10.97 -8.38 3.70
CA ALA A 329 10.51 -9.45 2.81
C ALA A 329 10.99 -9.23 1.37
N TYR A 330 10.88 -8.00 0.85
CA TYR A 330 11.40 -7.66 -0.48
C TYR A 330 12.93 -7.68 -0.55
N ALA A 331 13.63 -7.20 0.49
CA ALA A 331 15.09 -7.24 0.53
C ALA A 331 15.62 -8.68 0.52
N ILE A 332 14.99 -9.57 1.28
CA ILE A 332 15.32 -11.01 1.28
C ILE A 332 15.00 -11.63 -0.08
N LEU A 333 13.83 -11.33 -0.66
CA LEU A 333 13.47 -11.79 -2.00
C LEU A 333 14.55 -11.42 -3.03
N GLY A 334 15.04 -10.18 -3.00
CA GLY A 334 16.09 -9.69 -3.88
C GLY A 334 17.43 -10.45 -3.78
N MET A 335 17.70 -11.18 -2.67
CA MET A 335 18.90 -11.99 -2.53
C MET A 335 18.83 -13.32 -3.31
N TYR A 336 17.62 -13.78 -3.68
CA TYR A 336 17.38 -15.09 -4.32
C TYR A 336 16.94 -14.97 -5.77
N ILE A 337 16.76 -13.76 -6.29
CA ILE A 337 16.23 -13.51 -7.63
C ILE A 337 17.22 -12.67 -8.42
N SER A 338 17.39 -13.01 -9.71
CA SER A 338 18.21 -12.21 -10.62
C SER A 338 17.58 -10.83 -10.86
N PRO A 339 18.37 -9.78 -11.13
CA PRO A 339 17.87 -8.43 -11.38
C PRO A 339 16.79 -8.36 -12.47
N ASN A 340 16.92 -9.17 -13.52
CA ASN A 340 15.97 -9.22 -14.65
C ASN A 340 14.59 -9.79 -14.28
N GLN A 341 14.50 -10.53 -13.19
CA GLN A 341 13.27 -11.20 -12.72
C GLN A 341 12.67 -10.49 -11.48
N SER A 342 13.41 -9.58 -10.87
CA SER A 342 13.02 -8.93 -9.62
C SER A 342 11.70 -8.15 -9.75
N SER A 343 11.51 -7.46 -10.87
CA SER A 343 10.28 -6.70 -11.15
C SER A 343 9.04 -7.58 -11.18
N LEU A 344 9.11 -8.75 -11.85
CA LEU A 344 8.00 -9.69 -11.92
C LEU A 344 7.71 -10.32 -10.54
N ALA A 345 8.74 -10.69 -9.81
CA ALA A 345 8.60 -11.28 -8.48
C ALA A 345 7.95 -10.31 -7.48
N ILE A 346 8.38 -9.04 -7.49
CA ILE A 346 7.80 -7.97 -6.67
C ILE A 346 6.34 -7.73 -7.08
N ALA A 347 6.04 -7.69 -8.38
CA ALA A 347 4.68 -7.51 -8.88
C ALA A 347 3.74 -8.64 -8.42
N ILE A 348 4.19 -9.90 -8.48
CA ILE A 348 3.44 -11.07 -7.98
C ILE A 348 3.21 -10.93 -6.47
N ALA A 349 4.27 -10.67 -5.70
CA ALA A 349 4.19 -10.56 -4.25
C ALA A 349 3.26 -9.41 -3.81
N THR A 350 3.34 -8.25 -4.47
CA THR A 350 2.46 -7.10 -4.21
C THR A 350 1.01 -7.39 -4.61
N GLY A 351 0.79 -8.04 -5.76
CA GLY A 351 -0.55 -8.45 -6.19
C GLY A 351 -1.23 -9.39 -5.19
N VAL A 352 -0.51 -10.42 -4.76
CA VAL A 352 -1.00 -11.38 -3.75
C VAL A 352 -1.20 -10.70 -2.39
N SER A 353 -0.34 -9.75 -2.01
CA SER A 353 -0.52 -8.93 -0.80
C SER A 353 -1.83 -8.14 -0.82
N ASN A 354 -2.15 -7.48 -1.94
CA ASN A 354 -3.42 -6.74 -2.09
C ASN A 354 -4.66 -7.66 -2.02
N LEU A 355 -4.55 -8.91 -2.52
CA LEU A 355 -5.60 -9.91 -2.33
C LEU A 355 -5.80 -10.26 -0.85
N GLY A 356 -4.71 -10.32 -0.06
CA GLY A 356 -4.77 -10.45 1.40
C GLY A 356 -5.53 -9.30 2.05
N GLY A 357 -5.28 -8.07 1.61
CA GLY A 357 -6.01 -6.88 2.06
C GLY A 357 -7.51 -6.97 1.75
N PHE A 358 -7.90 -7.43 0.55
CA PHE A 358 -9.31 -7.66 0.23
C PHE A 358 -9.93 -8.77 1.07
N ALA A 359 -9.24 -9.91 1.18
CA ALA A 359 -9.70 -11.06 1.95
C ALA A 359 -9.87 -10.76 3.44
N SER A 360 -9.20 -9.73 3.96
CA SER A 360 -9.24 -9.34 5.36
C SER A 360 -10.64 -8.96 5.86
N ALA A 361 -11.51 -8.43 4.98
CA ALA A 361 -12.91 -8.13 5.32
C ALA A 361 -13.72 -9.40 5.60
N TYR A 362 -13.49 -10.46 4.82
CA TYR A 362 -14.14 -11.75 5.01
C TYR A 362 -13.56 -12.48 6.22
N TYR A 363 -12.24 -12.40 6.40
CA TYR A 363 -11.56 -12.91 7.58
C TYR A 363 -12.12 -12.27 8.88
N LEU A 364 -12.26 -10.94 8.90
CA LEU A 364 -12.86 -10.22 10.03
C LEU A 364 -14.28 -10.70 10.31
N ASN A 365 -15.08 -10.87 9.27
CA ASN A 365 -16.45 -11.34 9.42
C ASN A 365 -16.52 -12.79 9.92
N MET A 366 -15.66 -13.66 9.41
CA MET A 366 -15.53 -15.05 9.85
C MET A 366 -15.15 -15.12 11.34
N LEU A 367 -14.18 -14.34 11.80
CA LEU A 367 -13.83 -14.26 13.22
C LEU A 367 -15.03 -13.83 14.06
N GLY A 368 -15.78 -12.82 13.60
CA GLY A 368 -16.98 -12.38 14.31
C GLY A 368 -18.06 -13.45 14.42
N ILE A 369 -18.23 -14.31 13.40
CA ILE A 369 -19.17 -15.45 13.46
C ILE A 369 -18.68 -16.52 14.46
N ILE A 370 -17.39 -16.83 14.47
CA ILE A 370 -16.82 -17.90 15.32
C ILE A 370 -16.75 -17.49 16.78
N THR A 371 -16.32 -16.25 17.06
CA THR A 371 -16.01 -15.79 18.42
C THR A 371 -17.06 -14.87 19.03
N GLY A 372 -18.01 -14.40 18.22
CA GLY A 372 -18.97 -13.37 18.62
C GLY A 372 -18.39 -11.96 18.67
N GLU A 373 -17.08 -11.79 18.36
CA GLU A 373 -16.38 -10.51 18.51
C GLU A 373 -15.50 -10.17 17.31
N LYS A 374 -15.60 -8.92 16.83
CA LYS A 374 -14.84 -8.43 15.66
C LYS A 374 -13.73 -7.43 16.00
N LEU A 375 -13.63 -7.00 17.26
CA LEU A 375 -12.72 -5.91 17.63
C LEU A 375 -11.39 -6.43 18.22
N PHE A 376 -11.45 -7.23 19.27
CA PHE A 376 -10.25 -7.70 19.99
C PHE A 376 -9.71 -9.01 19.43
N THR A 377 -10.59 -9.91 18.96
CA THR A 377 -10.16 -11.20 18.39
C THR A 377 -9.12 -11.05 17.27
N PRO A 378 -9.27 -10.16 16.27
CA PRO A 378 -8.24 -9.96 15.26
C PRO A 378 -6.89 -9.54 15.83
N ILE A 379 -6.88 -8.74 16.91
CA ILE A 379 -5.66 -8.29 17.59
C ILE A 379 -4.92 -9.47 18.23
N TYR A 380 -5.66 -10.32 18.96
CA TYR A 380 -5.06 -11.49 19.61
C TYR A 380 -4.60 -12.55 18.61
N VAL A 381 -5.34 -12.75 17.50
CA VAL A 381 -4.91 -13.66 16.43
C VAL A 381 -3.64 -13.13 15.77
N LEU A 382 -3.56 -11.82 15.47
CA LEU A 382 -2.34 -11.22 14.92
C LEU A 382 -1.15 -11.42 15.87
N MET A 383 -1.33 -11.15 17.16
CA MET A 383 -0.29 -11.36 18.17
C MET A 383 0.21 -12.81 18.17
N GLY A 384 -0.71 -13.78 18.13
CA GLY A 384 -0.36 -15.20 18.06
C GLY A 384 0.36 -15.57 16.77
N VAL A 385 -0.18 -15.17 15.61
CA VAL A 385 0.42 -15.45 14.29
C VAL A 385 1.82 -14.85 14.17
N TYR A 386 2.02 -13.62 14.62
CA TYR A 386 3.32 -12.96 14.54
C TYR A 386 4.33 -13.56 15.50
N THR A 387 3.90 -13.97 16.70
CA THR A 387 4.77 -14.71 17.63
C THR A 387 5.18 -16.05 17.04
N LEU A 388 4.25 -16.79 16.44
CA LEU A 388 4.55 -18.06 15.76
C LEU A 388 5.49 -17.87 14.58
N LEU A 389 5.31 -16.84 13.74
CA LEU A 389 6.21 -16.55 12.63
C LEU A 389 7.61 -16.17 13.14
N ALA A 390 7.69 -15.33 14.18
CA ALA A 390 8.97 -14.94 14.78
C ALA A 390 9.73 -16.16 15.30
N THR A 391 9.06 -17.04 16.06
CA THR A 391 9.68 -18.28 16.58
C THR A 391 10.04 -19.27 15.47
N ALA A 392 9.18 -19.42 14.46
CA ALA A 392 9.45 -20.29 13.31
C ALA A 392 10.70 -19.81 12.54
N PHE A 393 10.81 -18.53 12.25
CA PHE A 393 11.99 -17.97 11.56
C PHE A 393 13.25 -17.95 12.45
N MET A 394 13.10 -17.94 13.76
CA MET A 394 14.22 -18.05 14.68
C MET A 394 14.81 -19.47 14.68
N VAL A 395 13.93 -20.51 14.63
CA VAL A 395 14.31 -21.92 14.70
C VAL A 395 14.63 -22.48 13.30
N TYR A 396 13.80 -22.16 12.31
CA TYR A 396 13.91 -22.69 10.96
C TYR A 396 13.98 -21.56 9.92
N ASP A 397 15.06 -21.52 9.16
CA ASP A 397 15.21 -20.59 8.04
C ASP A 397 15.05 -21.36 6.71
N PRO A 398 13.86 -21.28 6.07
CA PRO A 398 13.58 -22.01 4.83
C PRO A 398 14.42 -21.52 3.64
N LEU A 399 15.08 -20.36 3.79
CA LEU A 399 15.94 -19.75 2.79
C LEU A 399 17.42 -19.88 3.11
N ARG A 400 17.78 -20.68 4.13
CA ARG A 400 19.18 -20.90 4.51
C ARG A 400 19.93 -21.53 3.33
N LYS A 401 20.98 -20.85 2.85
CA LYS A 401 21.95 -21.48 1.96
C LYS A 401 22.59 -22.63 2.75
N ASN A 402 22.45 -23.86 2.27
CA ASN A 402 23.35 -24.91 2.70
C ASN A 402 24.75 -24.45 2.33
N SER A 403 25.48 -24.01 3.35
CA SER A 403 26.90 -23.66 3.29
C SER A 403 27.72 -24.89 3.03
#